data_7537dae09e33b8fb62abffe132a3af92
#
_entry.id   7537dae09e33b8fb62abffe132a3af92
#
_cell.length_a   1.000
_cell.length_b   1.000
_cell.length_c   1.000
_cell.angle_alpha   90.00
_cell.angle_beta   90.00
_cell.angle_gamma   90.00
#
_symmetry.space_group_name_H-M   'P 1'
#
loop_
_entity.id
_entity.type
_entity.pdbx_description
1 polymer ?
#
loop_
_entity_poly.entity_id
_entity_poly.type
_entity_poly.pdbx_seq_one_letter_code
_entity_poly.pdbx_strand_id
1 'polypeptide(L)'
;IQFFAGKEQSQEELFHTFNSLLERGSQMILTCDRYPKEINGLEDRLKSRLGWGLPVVIDPPELETRVAIALSKAEEMGYKLEEECAFFIAQKVRSNVRELEGALKRVIANSNFTGREIDIALIKDSLKDLLAIQARQVSVDNIQKTVSEYYNIKLSDLLSKRRSRSIARPRQMSMFLAKELTNHS
;
A
#
# COMPACT_ATOMS: atom_id res chain seq x y z
N ILE A 1 -5.94 14.72 -9.68
CA ILE A 1 -6.83 15.71 -9.03
C ILE A 1 -6.11 16.38 -7.85
N GLN A 2 -5.48 15.68 -6.97
CA GLN A 2 -4.82 16.20 -5.76
C GLN A 2 -3.80 17.33 -6.03
N PHE A 3 -3.21 17.39 -7.23
CA PHE A 3 -2.25 18.42 -7.63
C PHE A 3 -2.86 19.82 -7.75
N PHE A 4 -4.18 19.93 -7.79
CA PHE A 4 -4.90 21.20 -7.81
C PHE A 4 -5.15 21.78 -6.41
N ALA A 5 -4.94 20.98 -5.35
CA ALA A 5 -5.14 21.41 -3.97
C ALA A 5 -4.33 22.68 -3.65
N GLY A 6 -4.98 23.72 -3.10
CA GLY A 6 -4.36 25.00 -2.77
C GLY A 6 -4.01 25.90 -3.95
N LYS A 7 -4.43 25.58 -5.18
CA LYS A 7 -4.19 26.37 -6.40
C LYS A 7 -5.49 26.93 -6.94
N GLU A 8 -5.97 28.01 -6.37
CA GLU A 8 -7.29 28.59 -6.67
C GLU A 8 -7.55 28.81 -8.16
N GLN A 9 -6.65 29.51 -8.87
CA GLN A 9 -6.80 29.76 -10.31
C GLN A 9 -6.89 28.46 -11.14
N SER A 10 -6.05 27.47 -10.81
CA SER A 10 -6.08 26.18 -11.52
C SER A 10 -7.36 25.39 -11.21
N GLN A 11 -7.92 25.54 -10.03
CA GLN A 11 -9.20 24.93 -9.67
C GLN A 11 -10.36 25.58 -10.42
N GLU A 12 -10.32 26.89 -10.58
CA GLU A 12 -11.31 27.64 -11.35
C GLU A 12 -11.31 27.20 -12.82
N GLU A 13 -10.15 27.15 -13.46
CA GLU A 13 -10.01 26.67 -14.84
C GLU A 13 -10.45 25.21 -15.00
N LEU A 14 -10.09 24.34 -14.05
CA LEU A 14 -10.57 22.96 -14.05
C LEU A 14 -12.09 22.90 -13.93
N PHE A 15 -12.71 23.74 -13.10
CA PHE A 15 -14.16 23.80 -12.94
C PHE A 15 -14.86 24.21 -14.22
N HIS A 16 -14.36 25.22 -14.92
CA HIS A 16 -14.90 25.67 -16.21
C HIS A 16 -14.73 24.61 -17.31
N THR A 17 -13.56 24.00 -17.38
CA THR A 17 -13.28 22.89 -18.31
C THR A 17 -14.22 21.71 -18.05
N PHE A 18 -14.41 21.34 -16.79
CA PHE A 18 -15.30 20.26 -16.40
C PHE A 18 -16.75 20.52 -16.85
N ASN A 19 -17.27 21.71 -16.58
CA ASN A 19 -18.62 22.08 -17.00
C ASN A 19 -18.77 22.08 -18.52
N SER A 20 -17.82 22.66 -19.26
CA SER A 20 -17.84 22.66 -20.73
C SER A 20 -17.84 21.26 -21.34
N LEU A 21 -17.09 20.34 -20.74
CA LEU A 21 -17.06 18.95 -21.19
C LEU A 21 -18.37 18.21 -20.87
N LEU A 22 -18.97 18.48 -19.70
CA LEU A 22 -20.29 17.94 -19.36
C LEU A 22 -21.38 18.42 -20.32
N GLU A 23 -21.42 19.72 -20.62
CA GLU A 23 -22.40 20.31 -21.55
C GLU A 23 -22.31 19.70 -22.95
N ARG A 24 -21.11 19.33 -23.38
CA ARG A 24 -20.88 18.63 -24.66
C ARG A 24 -21.15 17.13 -24.61
N GLY A 25 -21.51 16.57 -23.44
CA GLY A 25 -21.68 15.13 -23.26
C GLY A 25 -20.39 14.33 -23.41
N SER A 26 -19.23 14.97 -23.16
CA SER A 26 -17.93 14.31 -23.31
C SER A 26 -17.65 13.35 -22.16
N GLN A 27 -17.05 12.18 -22.46
CA GLN A 27 -16.58 11.25 -21.46
C GLN A 27 -15.34 11.83 -20.75
N MET A 28 -15.35 11.83 -19.42
CA MET A 28 -14.22 12.24 -18.61
C MET A 28 -13.76 11.12 -17.69
N ILE A 29 -12.44 10.93 -17.60
CA ILE A 29 -11.82 10.00 -16.65
C ILE A 29 -10.85 10.82 -15.81
N LEU A 30 -11.08 10.83 -14.49
CA LEU A 30 -10.28 11.57 -13.54
C LEU A 30 -9.70 10.59 -12.51
N THR A 31 -8.42 10.73 -12.20
CA THR A 31 -7.74 9.89 -11.22
C THR A 31 -7.35 10.68 -9.98
N CYS A 32 -7.37 10.04 -8.82
CA CYS A 32 -7.03 10.61 -7.54
C CYS A 32 -6.48 9.55 -6.60
N ASP A 33 -5.61 9.93 -5.67
CA ASP A 33 -5.04 9.02 -4.67
C ASP A 33 -5.94 8.81 -3.43
N ARG A 34 -7.03 9.57 -3.34
CA ARG A 34 -8.01 9.52 -2.23
C ARG A 34 -9.36 10.05 -2.71
N TYR A 35 -10.39 9.88 -1.91
CA TYR A 35 -11.70 10.43 -2.25
C TYR A 35 -11.65 11.96 -2.36
N PRO A 36 -12.31 12.56 -3.37
CA PRO A 36 -12.31 14.03 -3.56
C PRO A 36 -12.72 14.80 -2.31
N LYS A 37 -13.63 14.26 -1.50
CA LYS A 37 -14.09 14.88 -0.23
C LYS A 37 -12.99 14.97 0.82
N GLU A 38 -11.98 14.11 0.76
CA GLU A 38 -10.87 14.02 1.73
C GLU A 38 -9.68 14.91 1.34
N ILE A 39 -9.73 15.55 0.16
CA ILE A 39 -8.66 16.43 -0.29
C ILE A 39 -8.79 17.79 0.37
N ASN A 40 -7.86 18.08 1.29
CA ASN A 40 -7.75 19.41 1.86
C ASN A 40 -7.25 20.40 0.81
N GLY A 41 -7.82 21.64 0.82
CA GLY A 41 -7.44 22.68 -0.14
C GLY A 41 -8.08 22.56 -1.53
N LEU A 42 -9.02 21.64 -1.70
CA LEU A 42 -9.88 21.57 -2.87
C LEU A 42 -11.21 22.29 -2.55
N GLU A 43 -11.69 23.14 -3.47
CA GLU A 43 -12.94 23.87 -3.31
C GLU A 43 -14.15 22.93 -3.27
N ASP A 44 -15.16 23.27 -2.45
CA ASP A 44 -16.34 22.42 -2.25
C ASP A 44 -17.18 22.26 -3.52
N ARG A 45 -17.21 23.30 -4.39
CA ARG A 45 -17.86 23.20 -5.71
C ARG A 45 -17.21 22.13 -6.59
N LEU A 46 -15.86 22.02 -6.58
CA LEU A 46 -15.12 20.98 -7.28
C LEU A 46 -15.34 19.61 -6.64
N LYS A 47 -15.26 19.50 -5.31
CA LYS A 47 -15.53 18.25 -4.59
C LYS A 47 -16.90 17.67 -4.94
N SER A 48 -17.91 18.55 -5.00
CA SER A 48 -19.28 18.17 -5.36
C SER A 48 -19.36 17.63 -6.79
N ARG A 49 -18.73 18.31 -7.75
CA ARG A 49 -18.71 17.89 -9.16
C ARG A 49 -17.95 16.58 -9.38
N LEU A 50 -16.79 16.45 -8.77
CA LEU A 50 -15.95 15.24 -8.84
C LEU A 50 -16.64 14.02 -8.20
N GLY A 51 -17.51 14.25 -7.23
CA GLY A 51 -18.30 13.18 -6.59
C GLY A 51 -19.58 12.80 -7.35
N TRP A 52 -19.94 13.52 -8.42
CA TRP A 52 -21.21 13.31 -9.14
C TRP A 52 -21.15 12.16 -10.17
N GLY A 53 -19.95 11.78 -10.62
CA GLY A 53 -19.75 10.65 -11.53
C GLY A 53 -19.78 9.29 -10.82
N LEU A 54 -19.24 8.27 -11.50
CA LEU A 54 -19.05 6.93 -10.95
C LEU A 54 -17.65 6.82 -10.33
N PRO A 55 -17.50 6.93 -8.99
CA PRO A 55 -16.23 6.68 -8.35
C PRO A 55 -15.95 5.18 -8.30
N VAL A 56 -14.81 4.77 -8.84
CA VAL A 56 -14.32 3.39 -8.79
C VAL A 56 -13.03 3.37 -7.99
N VAL A 57 -12.99 2.51 -6.97
CA VAL A 57 -11.77 2.27 -6.18
C VAL A 57 -10.93 1.21 -6.90
N ILE A 58 -9.64 1.48 -7.04
CA ILE A 58 -8.67 0.50 -7.52
C ILE A 58 -7.92 -0.01 -6.29
N ASP A 59 -8.30 -1.19 -5.83
CA ASP A 59 -7.65 -1.84 -4.70
C ASP A 59 -6.25 -2.36 -5.07
N PRO A 60 -5.35 -2.51 -4.08
CA PRO A 60 -4.09 -3.20 -4.28
C PRO A 60 -4.32 -4.61 -4.84
N PRO A 61 -3.51 -5.06 -5.80
CA PRO A 61 -3.70 -6.37 -6.42
C PRO A 61 -3.51 -7.51 -5.41
N GLU A 62 -4.29 -8.57 -5.55
CA GLU A 62 -4.15 -9.82 -4.79
C GLU A 62 -2.82 -10.50 -5.10
N LEU A 63 -2.45 -11.51 -4.30
CA LEU A 63 -1.15 -12.17 -4.40
C LEU A 63 -0.92 -12.77 -5.81
N GLU A 64 -1.90 -13.46 -6.36
CA GLU A 64 -1.82 -14.09 -7.69
C GLU A 64 -1.63 -13.04 -8.79
N THR A 65 -2.37 -11.94 -8.72
CA THR A 65 -2.20 -10.81 -9.63
C THR A 65 -0.81 -10.18 -9.50
N ARG A 66 -0.28 -10.04 -8.27
CA ARG A 66 1.08 -9.54 -8.05
C ARG A 66 2.15 -10.46 -8.64
N VAL A 67 1.96 -11.79 -8.53
CA VAL A 67 2.86 -12.78 -9.15
C VAL A 67 2.85 -12.61 -10.67
N ALA A 68 1.67 -12.53 -11.28
CA ALA A 68 1.54 -12.31 -12.72
C ALA A 68 2.20 -11.01 -13.18
N ILE A 69 2.01 -9.91 -12.41
CA ILE A 69 2.68 -8.63 -12.66
C ILE A 69 4.21 -8.76 -12.58
N ALA A 70 4.74 -9.47 -11.56
CA ALA A 70 6.17 -9.66 -11.40
C ALA A 70 6.77 -10.43 -12.57
N LEU A 71 6.12 -11.49 -13.03
CA LEU A 71 6.53 -12.29 -14.19
C LEU A 71 6.53 -11.44 -15.48
N SER A 72 5.40 -10.75 -15.76
CA SER A 72 5.28 -9.88 -16.94
C SER A 72 6.32 -8.77 -16.96
N LYS A 73 6.57 -8.14 -15.81
CA LYS A 73 7.58 -7.07 -15.69
C LYS A 73 9.02 -7.59 -15.82
N ALA A 74 9.31 -8.79 -15.36
CA ALA A 74 10.62 -9.43 -15.59
C ALA A 74 10.82 -9.70 -17.08
N GLU A 75 9.82 -10.23 -17.76
CA GLU A 75 9.86 -10.49 -19.21
C GLU A 75 10.02 -9.21 -20.04
N GLU A 76 9.29 -8.13 -19.71
CA GLU A 76 9.46 -6.80 -20.31
C GLU A 76 10.90 -6.26 -20.18
N MET A 77 11.59 -6.63 -19.11
CA MET A 77 13.00 -6.26 -18.87
C MET A 77 14.00 -7.24 -19.50
N GLY A 78 13.52 -8.28 -20.19
CA GLY A 78 14.37 -9.29 -20.84
C GLY A 78 14.92 -10.37 -19.91
N TYR A 79 14.29 -10.56 -18.72
CA TYR A 79 14.72 -11.57 -17.75
C TYR A 79 13.68 -12.66 -17.58
N LYS A 80 14.16 -13.91 -17.53
CA LYS A 80 13.31 -15.03 -17.15
C LYS A 80 13.29 -15.14 -15.63
N LEU A 81 12.12 -14.98 -15.04
CA LEU A 81 11.90 -15.14 -13.60
C LEU A 81 11.14 -16.46 -13.37
N GLU A 82 11.65 -17.31 -12.52
CA GLU A 82 10.95 -18.54 -12.10
C GLU A 82 9.72 -18.17 -11.26
N GLU A 83 8.63 -18.95 -11.40
CA GLU A 83 7.36 -18.68 -10.71
C GLU A 83 7.52 -18.64 -9.17
N GLU A 84 8.35 -19.54 -8.62
CA GLU A 84 8.66 -19.55 -7.18
C GLU A 84 9.33 -18.26 -6.73
N CYS A 85 10.23 -17.70 -7.53
CA CYS A 85 10.90 -16.42 -7.27
C CYS A 85 9.92 -15.25 -7.34
N ALA A 86 9.04 -15.24 -8.35
CA ALA A 86 7.99 -14.25 -8.49
C ALA A 86 7.01 -14.29 -7.31
N PHE A 87 6.61 -15.49 -6.90
CA PHE A 87 5.75 -15.70 -5.74
C PHE A 87 6.40 -15.18 -4.46
N PHE A 88 7.68 -15.49 -4.24
CA PHE A 88 8.41 -15.01 -3.07
C PHE A 88 8.47 -13.49 -3.00
N ILE A 89 8.79 -12.81 -4.12
CA ILE A 89 8.81 -11.34 -4.19
C ILE A 89 7.41 -10.79 -3.91
N ALA A 90 6.38 -11.29 -4.60
CA ALA A 90 5.00 -10.85 -4.46
C ALA A 90 4.43 -11.07 -3.05
N GLN A 91 4.82 -12.15 -2.36
CA GLN A 91 4.45 -12.41 -0.98
C GLN A 91 5.07 -11.41 0.00
N LYS A 92 6.30 -10.99 -0.28
CA LYS A 92 7.03 -10.05 0.58
C LYS A 92 6.67 -8.59 0.30
N VAL A 93 6.43 -8.22 -0.96
CA VAL A 93 6.08 -6.84 -1.34
C VAL A 93 4.58 -6.72 -1.53
N ARG A 94 3.88 -6.21 -0.51
CA ARG A 94 2.40 -6.16 -0.46
C ARG A 94 1.83 -4.76 -0.66
N SER A 95 2.65 -3.73 -0.55
CA SER A 95 2.22 -2.34 -0.43
C SER A 95 1.61 -1.79 -1.71
N ASN A 96 2.29 -1.90 -2.83
CA ASN A 96 1.85 -1.41 -4.14
C ASN A 96 2.71 -1.96 -5.28
N VAL A 97 2.20 -1.81 -6.52
CA VAL A 97 2.90 -2.28 -7.73
C VAL A 97 4.23 -1.57 -7.96
N ARG A 98 4.35 -0.28 -7.61
CA ARG A 98 5.63 0.47 -7.77
C ARG A 98 6.74 -0.11 -6.90
N GLU A 99 6.41 -0.51 -5.67
CA GLU A 99 7.39 -1.17 -4.80
C GLU A 99 7.72 -2.57 -5.29
N LEU A 100 6.75 -3.29 -5.86
CA LEU A 100 6.98 -4.59 -6.50
C LEU A 100 7.96 -4.46 -7.67
N GLU A 101 7.73 -3.50 -8.57
CA GLU A 101 8.66 -3.20 -9.67
C GLU A 101 10.04 -2.74 -9.16
N GLY A 102 10.05 -1.91 -8.12
CA GLY A 102 11.30 -1.46 -7.49
C GLY A 102 12.12 -2.61 -6.90
N ALA A 103 11.44 -3.55 -6.23
CA ALA A 103 12.07 -4.77 -5.70
C ALA A 103 12.62 -5.65 -6.83
N LEU A 104 11.84 -5.87 -7.88
CA LEU A 104 12.26 -6.64 -9.05
C LEU A 104 13.49 -6.02 -9.73
N LYS A 105 13.48 -4.71 -9.98
CA LYS A 105 14.63 -3.98 -10.55
C LYS A 105 15.89 -4.14 -9.70
N ARG A 106 15.74 -4.13 -8.38
CA ARG A 106 16.84 -4.32 -7.44
C ARG A 106 17.43 -5.73 -7.52
N VAL A 107 16.58 -6.74 -7.61
CA VAL A 107 16.99 -8.16 -7.80
C VAL A 107 17.74 -8.33 -9.12
N ILE A 108 17.19 -7.81 -10.22
CA ILE A 108 17.80 -7.86 -11.54
C ILE A 108 19.16 -7.14 -11.55
N ALA A 109 19.25 -5.94 -10.97
CA ALA A 109 20.51 -5.22 -10.88
C ALA A 109 21.58 -5.98 -10.11
N ASN A 110 21.20 -6.65 -9.00
CA ASN A 110 22.12 -7.48 -8.23
C ASN A 110 22.55 -8.75 -8.99
N SER A 111 21.63 -9.39 -9.72
CA SER A 111 21.95 -10.52 -10.62
C SER A 111 22.98 -10.12 -11.66
N ASN A 112 22.80 -8.97 -12.32
CA ASN A 112 23.74 -8.43 -13.32
C ASN A 112 25.11 -8.11 -12.72
N PHE A 113 25.11 -7.50 -11.54
CA PHE A 113 26.35 -7.11 -10.86
C PHE A 113 27.18 -8.30 -10.41
N THR A 114 26.49 -9.35 -9.90
CA THR A 114 27.16 -10.54 -9.35
C THR A 114 27.36 -11.65 -10.37
N GLY A 115 26.72 -11.58 -11.54
CA GLY A 115 26.70 -12.66 -12.54
C GLY A 115 25.95 -13.91 -12.09
N ARG A 116 25.15 -13.83 -11.00
CA ARG A 116 24.37 -14.94 -10.46
C ARG A 116 22.99 -15.02 -11.10
N GLU A 117 22.49 -16.23 -11.29
CA GLU A 117 21.10 -16.46 -11.65
C GLU A 117 20.14 -15.97 -10.55
N ILE A 118 18.92 -15.60 -10.94
CA ILE A 118 17.90 -15.13 -9.99
C ILE A 118 17.31 -16.34 -9.27
N ASP A 119 17.74 -16.55 -8.04
CA ASP A 119 17.25 -17.55 -7.11
C ASP A 119 16.71 -16.91 -5.82
N ILE A 120 16.07 -17.68 -4.97
CA ILE A 120 15.52 -17.23 -3.67
C ILE A 120 16.62 -16.63 -2.76
N ALA A 121 17.85 -17.15 -2.84
CA ALA A 121 18.97 -16.66 -2.03
C ALA A 121 19.40 -15.26 -2.48
N LEU A 122 19.54 -15.05 -3.79
CA LEU A 122 19.84 -13.74 -4.38
C LEU A 122 18.74 -12.72 -4.07
N ILE A 123 17.46 -13.13 -4.13
CA ILE A 123 16.32 -12.26 -3.82
C ILE A 123 16.38 -11.83 -2.36
N LYS A 124 16.61 -12.76 -1.41
CA LYS A 124 16.76 -12.43 0.01
C LYS A 124 17.90 -11.46 0.27
N ASP A 125 19.03 -11.65 -0.38
CA ASP A 125 20.19 -10.75 -0.29
C ASP A 125 19.86 -9.36 -0.85
N SER A 126 19.25 -9.32 -2.03
CA SER A 126 18.89 -8.07 -2.71
C SER A 126 17.85 -7.24 -1.97
N LEU A 127 16.93 -7.90 -1.27
CA LEU A 127 15.80 -7.28 -0.55
C LEU A 127 16.00 -7.24 0.97
N LYS A 128 17.20 -7.55 1.48
CA LYS A 128 17.49 -7.65 2.91
C LYS A 128 17.01 -6.44 3.71
N ASP A 129 17.28 -5.23 3.24
CA ASP A 129 16.90 -3.99 3.92
C ASP A 129 15.37 -3.82 3.96
N LEU A 130 14.70 -4.11 2.84
CA LEU A 130 13.25 -4.04 2.72
C LEU A 130 12.59 -5.06 3.66
N LEU A 131 13.10 -6.29 3.69
CA LEU A 131 12.62 -7.34 4.58
C LEU A 131 12.87 -7.00 6.05
N ALA A 132 14.01 -6.38 6.39
CA ALA A 132 14.32 -5.95 7.74
C ALA A 132 13.39 -4.81 8.21
N ILE A 133 13.06 -3.85 7.35
CA ILE A 133 12.10 -2.78 7.66
C ILE A 133 10.71 -3.37 7.91
N GLN A 134 10.25 -4.30 7.07
CA GLN A 134 8.95 -4.96 7.26
C GLN A 134 8.92 -5.78 8.55
N ALA A 135 9.99 -6.52 8.86
CA ALA A 135 10.08 -7.27 10.12
C ALA A 135 10.03 -6.36 11.35
N ARG A 136 10.60 -5.14 11.27
CA ARG A 136 10.51 -4.14 12.34
C ARG A 136 9.11 -3.52 12.47
N GLN A 137 8.41 -3.34 11.36
CA GLN A 137 7.03 -2.82 11.36
C GLN A 137 6.03 -3.79 11.99
N VAL A 138 6.25 -5.10 11.86
CA VAL A 138 5.42 -6.17 12.43
C VAL A 138 6.10 -6.77 13.65
N SER A 139 6.47 -5.93 14.62
CA SER A 139 6.95 -6.36 15.93
C SER A 139 5.82 -6.44 16.95
N VAL A 140 5.98 -7.30 17.98
CA VAL A 140 5.01 -7.40 19.07
C VAL A 140 4.75 -6.05 19.71
N ASP A 141 5.81 -5.25 19.94
CA ASP A 141 5.71 -3.92 20.52
C ASP A 141 4.87 -2.98 19.65
N ASN A 142 5.06 -3.04 18.32
CA ASN A 142 4.30 -2.21 17.38
C ASN A 142 2.84 -2.63 17.30
N ILE A 143 2.56 -3.94 17.32
CA ILE A 143 1.20 -4.48 17.41
C ILE A 143 0.50 -4.00 18.69
N GLN A 144 1.17 -4.10 19.84
CA GLN A 144 0.63 -3.66 21.12
C GLN A 144 0.35 -2.16 21.14
N LYS A 145 1.24 -1.36 20.58
CA LYS A 145 1.06 0.09 20.44
C LYS A 145 -0.14 0.42 19.57
N THR A 146 -0.22 -0.17 18.36
CA THR A 146 -1.33 0.04 17.43
C THR A 146 -2.68 -0.39 18.03
N VAL A 147 -2.72 -1.55 18.68
CA VAL A 147 -3.94 -2.01 19.37
C VAL A 147 -4.33 -1.07 20.51
N SER A 148 -3.37 -0.57 21.30
CA SER A 148 -3.65 0.37 22.37
C SER A 148 -4.23 1.70 21.86
N GLU A 149 -3.70 2.21 20.74
CA GLU A 149 -4.19 3.40 20.06
C GLU A 149 -5.61 3.18 19.48
N TYR A 150 -5.84 2.06 18.79
CA TYR A 150 -7.16 1.73 18.21
C TYR A 150 -8.27 1.64 19.25
N TYR A 151 -8.00 1.01 20.41
CA TYR A 151 -8.96 0.89 21.51
C TYR A 151 -8.95 2.08 22.47
N ASN A 152 -8.13 3.11 22.20
CA ASN A 152 -7.96 4.32 23.01
C ASN A 152 -7.67 3.98 24.49
N ILE A 153 -6.76 3.04 24.74
CA ILE A 153 -6.29 2.65 26.07
C ILE A 153 -4.79 2.90 26.18
N LYS A 154 -4.30 3.08 27.40
CA LYS A 154 -2.85 3.23 27.62
C LYS A 154 -2.14 1.89 27.41
N LEU A 155 -0.97 1.91 26.79
CA LEU A 155 -0.14 0.72 26.61
C LEU A 155 0.17 0.02 27.95
N SER A 156 0.37 0.81 29.01
CA SER A 156 0.56 0.30 30.39
C SER A 156 -0.65 -0.49 30.92
N ASP A 157 -1.87 -0.10 30.52
CA ASP A 157 -3.09 -0.83 30.90
C ASP A 157 -3.23 -2.13 30.09
N LEU A 158 -2.89 -2.11 28.81
CA LEU A 158 -2.86 -3.30 27.95
C LEU A 158 -1.92 -4.37 28.54
N LEU A 159 -0.75 -3.96 29.03
CA LEU A 159 0.28 -4.84 29.63
C LEU A 159 0.02 -5.18 31.10
N SER A 160 -0.95 -4.52 31.74
CA SER A 160 -1.26 -4.71 33.16
C SER A 160 -1.91 -6.07 33.43
N LYS A 161 -1.96 -6.49 34.71
CA LYS A 161 -2.68 -7.71 35.12
C LYS A 161 -4.20 -7.52 35.26
N ARG A 162 -4.74 -6.33 34.94
CA ARG A 162 -6.18 -6.05 35.01
C ARG A 162 -6.96 -6.94 34.05
N ARG A 163 -8.13 -7.42 34.51
CA ARG A 163 -9.01 -8.34 33.76
C ARG A 163 -10.36 -7.73 33.37
N SER A 164 -10.50 -6.40 33.47
CA SER A 164 -11.73 -5.75 33.00
C SER A 164 -11.97 -6.04 31.51
N ARG A 165 -13.22 -6.16 31.10
CA ARG A 165 -13.59 -6.46 29.70
C ARG A 165 -13.03 -5.43 28.71
N SER A 166 -12.92 -4.17 29.13
CA SER A 166 -12.32 -3.07 28.35
C SER A 166 -10.83 -3.25 28.06
N ILE A 167 -10.10 -4.04 28.85
CA ILE A 167 -8.67 -4.33 28.70
C ILE A 167 -8.45 -5.76 28.17
N ALA A 168 -9.29 -6.71 28.60
CA ALA A 168 -9.14 -8.12 28.22
C ALA A 168 -9.31 -8.33 26.71
N ARG A 169 -10.30 -7.67 26.08
CA ARG A 169 -10.60 -7.79 24.67
C ARG A 169 -9.49 -7.20 23.75
N PRO A 170 -8.98 -5.97 24.01
CA PRO A 170 -7.79 -5.47 23.33
C PRO A 170 -6.56 -6.36 23.48
N ARG A 171 -6.33 -6.91 24.69
CA ARG A 171 -5.21 -7.83 24.93
C ARG A 171 -5.33 -9.11 24.11
N GLN A 172 -6.51 -9.72 24.04
CA GLN A 172 -6.75 -10.90 23.20
C GLN A 172 -6.51 -10.58 21.72
N MET A 173 -6.96 -9.42 21.23
CA MET A 173 -6.70 -8.96 19.86
C MET A 173 -5.19 -8.80 19.62
N SER A 174 -4.47 -8.16 20.54
CA SER A 174 -3.02 -7.99 20.43
C SER A 174 -2.28 -9.33 20.39
N MET A 175 -2.69 -10.29 21.24
CA MET A 175 -2.11 -11.64 21.26
C MET A 175 -2.41 -12.40 19.96
N PHE A 176 -3.64 -12.31 19.45
CA PHE A 176 -4.04 -12.91 18.20
C PHE A 176 -3.21 -12.36 17.03
N LEU A 177 -3.12 -11.04 16.90
CA LEU A 177 -2.32 -10.39 15.86
C LEU A 177 -0.83 -10.72 15.99
N ALA A 178 -0.30 -10.79 17.21
CA ALA A 178 1.08 -11.17 17.42
C ALA A 178 1.35 -12.62 16.94
N LYS A 179 0.43 -13.54 17.21
CA LYS A 179 0.53 -14.93 16.75
C LYS A 179 0.43 -15.06 15.24
N GLU A 180 -0.52 -14.33 14.61
CA GLU A 180 -0.76 -14.42 13.15
C GLU A 180 0.30 -13.69 12.31
N LEU A 181 0.83 -12.57 12.83
CA LEU A 181 1.70 -11.67 12.06
C LEU A 181 3.18 -11.77 12.43
N THR A 182 3.52 -12.43 13.53
CA THR A 182 4.92 -12.64 13.95
C THR A 182 5.21 -14.12 14.15
N ASN A 183 6.48 -14.49 14.17
CA ASN A 183 6.90 -15.87 14.44
C ASN A 183 6.95 -16.21 15.96
N HIS A 184 6.30 -15.41 16.80
CA HIS A 184 6.20 -15.66 18.22
C HIS A 184 4.97 -16.53 18.53
N SER A 185 5.22 -17.68 19.15
CA SER A 185 4.19 -18.60 19.64
C SER A 185 3.69 -18.21 21.02
#